data_e61cf6b33416b67262b6ec7fa29ace6c
#
_entry.id   e61cf6b33416b67262b6ec7fa29ace6c
#
_cell.length_a   1.000
_cell.length_b   1.000
_cell.length_c   1.000
_cell.angle_alpha   90.00
_cell.angle_beta   90.00
_cell.angle_gamma   90.00
#
_symmetry.space_group_name_H-M   'P 1'
#
loop_
_entity.id
_entity.type
_entity.pdbx_description
1 polymer ?
#
loop_
_entity_poly.entity_id
_entity_poly.type
_entity_poly.pdbx_seq_one_letter_code
_entity_poly.pdbx_strand_id
1 'polypeptide(L)'
;MNLFHLAIPVDDLAAAREFYGAVLGCPEGRSSETWIDFDFHGHQLVVHKAPRSAIHRNPVDGDSVPVPHFGLVMDWAGWEALGARIRQAGLAFEMEPHVRFAGKPGEQGTFFLFDPAGNALEFKAMRNPGNLFAKQA
;
A
#
# COMPACT_ATOMS: atom_id res chain seq x y z
N MET A 1 0.27 -9.82 -21.32
CA MET A 1 0.37 -8.90 -20.19
C MET A 1 0.80 -9.65 -18.94
N ASN A 2 1.81 -9.16 -18.25
CA ASN A 2 2.29 -9.78 -17.01
C ASN A 2 1.71 -9.04 -15.82
N LEU A 3 1.09 -9.78 -14.91
CA LEU A 3 0.56 -9.23 -13.66
C LEU A 3 1.51 -9.55 -12.51
N PHE A 4 1.66 -8.59 -11.61
CA PHE A 4 2.41 -8.81 -10.39
C PHE A 4 1.59 -9.68 -9.43
N HIS A 5 2.24 -10.61 -8.76
CA HIS A 5 1.65 -11.51 -7.78
C HIS A 5 2.41 -11.37 -6.47
N LEU A 6 1.68 -11.14 -5.38
CA LEU A 6 2.24 -11.01 -4.04
C LEU A 6 1.39 -11.78 -3.06
N ALA A 7 2.03 -12.55 -2.19
CA ALA A 7 1.37 -13.24 -1.08
C ALA A 7 1.87 -12.68 0.24
N ILE A 8 0.95 -12.36 1.15
CA ILE A 8 1.27 -11.79 2.46
C ILE A 8 0.57 -12.56 3.58
N PRO A 9 1.15 -12.62 4.78
CA PRO A 9 0.50 -13.25 5.93
C PRO A 9 -0.52 -12.31 6.57
N VAL A 10 -1.66 -12.86 6.95
CA VAL A 10 -2.65 -12.17 7.79
C VAL A 10 -3.12 -13.14 8.87
N ASP A 11 -3.42 -12.63 10.06
CA ASP A 11 -3.86 -13.48 11.17
C ASP A 11 -5.39 -13.58 11.26
N ASP A 12 -6.12 -12.72 10.57
CA ASP A 12 -7.58 -12.69 10.57
C ASP A 12 -8.11 -12.39 9.15
N LEU A 13 -8.67 -13.41 8.50
CA LEU A 13 -9.20 -13.28 7.13
C LEU A 13 -10.40 -12.34 7.06
N ALA A 14 -11.26 -12.31 8.07
CA ALA A 14 -12.41 -11.41 8.08
C ALA A 14 -11.97 -9.94 8.14
N ALA A 15 -10.98 -9.64 8.97
CA ALA A 15 -10.40 -8.30 9.05
C ALA A 15 -9.70 -7.90 7.75
N ALA A 16 -8.98 -8.82 7.11
CA ALA A 16 -8.34 -8.59 5.82
C ALA A 16 -9.38 -8.31 4.73
N ARG A 17 -10.49 -9.05 4.72
CA ARG A 17 -11.59 -8.85 3.77
C ARG A 17 -12.19 -7.46 3.91
N GLU A 18 -12.39 -6.99 5.13
CA GLU A 18 -12.88 -5.64 5.39
C GLU A 18 -11.89 -4.57 4.90
N PHE A 19 -10.62 -4.75 5.22
CA PHE A 19 -9.58 -3.77 4.86
C PHE A 19 -9.36 -3.71 3.35
N TYR A 20 -9.01 -4.82 2.71
CA TYR A 20 -8.71 -4.85 1.28
C TYR A 20 -9.95 -4.73 0.41
N GLY A 21 -11.03 -5.38 0.80
CA GLY A 21 -12.28 -5.37 0.04
C GLY A 21 -13.08 -4.10 0.24
N ALA A 22 -13.52 -3.82 1.47
CA ALA A 22 -14.42 -2.70 1.72
C ALA A 22 -13.70 -1.35 1.76
N VAL A 23 -12.57 -1.24 2.46
CA VAL A 23 -11.87 0.05 2.61
C VAL A 23 -11.09 0.39 1.35
N LEU A 24 -10.21 -0.48 0.88
CA LEU A 24 -9.40 -0.22 -0.31
C LEU A 24 -10.17 -0.46 -1.63
N GLY A 25 -11.30 -1.14 -1.57
CA GLY A 25 -12.14 -1.34 -2.75
C GLY A 25 -11.61 -2.38 -3.74
N CYS A 26 -10.81 -3.34 -3.27
CA CYS A 26 -10.28 -4.40 -4.12
C CYS A 26 -11.31 -5.52 -4.28
N PRO A 27 -11.74 -5.85 -5.51
CA PRO A 27 -12.65 -6.98 -5.72
C PRO A 27 -12.01 -8.27 -5.22
N GLU A 28 -12.83 -9.12 -4.60
CA GLU A 28 -12.39 -10.42 -4.12
C GLU A 28 -12.48 -11.44 -5.26
N GLY A 29 -11.44 -12.26 -5.42
CA GLY A 29 -11.46 -13.39 -6.33
C GLY A 29 -11.81 -14.69 -5.61
N ARG A 30 -10.98 -15.73 -5.80
CA ARG A 30 -11.19 -17.02 -5.12
C ARG A 30 -10.78 -16.93 -3.66
N SER A 31 -11.33 -17.82 -2.86
CA SER A 31 -10.96 -17.91 -1.44
C SER A 31 -11.13 -19.34 -0.92
N SER A 32 -10.51 -19.60 0.22
CA SER A 32 -10.72 -20.80 1.02
C SER A 32 -10.81 -20.40 2.49
N GLU A 33 -10.76 -21.37 3.38
CA GLU A 33 -10.73 -21.08 4.82
C GLU A 33 -9.39 -20.51 5.29
N THR A 34 -8.36 -20.55 4.46
CA THR A 34 -7.00 -20.14 4.84
C THR A 34 -6.38 -19.07 3.95
N TRP A 35 -7.05 -18.66 2.88
CA TRP A 35 -6.53 -17.62 1.99
C TRP A 35 -7.64 -16.93 1.22
N ILE A 36 -7.35 -15.71 0.73
CA ILE A 36 -8.24 -14.91 -0.12
C ILE A 36 -7.40 -14.25 -1.21
N ASP A 37 -7.87 -14.36 -2.47
CA ASP A 37 -7.33 -13.59 -3.59
C ASP A 37 -8.05 -12.24 -3.69
N PHE A 38 -7.30 -11.18 -3.93
CA PHE A 38 -7.84 -9.85 -4.25
C PHE A 38 -7.30 -9.37 -5.59
N ASP A 39 -8.17 -8.71 -6.35
CA ASP A 39 -7.77 -7.89 -7.48
C ASP A 39 -7.26 -6.56 -6.92
N PHE A 40 -5.95 -6.44 -6.75
CA PHE A 40 -5.30 -5.26 -6.21
C PHE A 40 -4.90 -4.34 -7.37
N HIS A 41 -5.87 -3.55 -7.83
CA HIS A 41 -5.71 -2.62 -8.96
C HIS A 41 -5.15 -3.30 -10.21
N GLY A 42 -5.68 -4.47 -10.55
CA GLY A 42 -5.26 -5.26 -11.70
C GLY A 42 -4.14 -6.26 -11.42
N HIS A 43 -3.55 -6.24 -10.24
CA HIS A 43 -2.53 -7.22 -9.82
C HIS A 43 -3.11 -8.21 -8.82
N GLN A 44 -2.46 -9.37 -8.68
CA GLN A 44 -2.95 -10.39 -7.75
C GLN A 44 -2.29 -10.25 -6.39
N LEU A 45 -3.09 -9.96 -5.38
CA LEU A 45 -2.68 -10.00 -3.98
C LEU A 45 -3.37 -11.17 -3.30
N VAL A 46 -2.59 -12.06 -2.67
CA VAL A 46 -3.14 -13.18 -1.89
C VAL A 46 -2.83 -12.95 -0.43
N VAL A 47 -3.85 -12.98 0.42
CA VAL A 47 -3.65 -12.99 1.87
C VAL A 47 -3.79 -14.43 2.36
N HIS A 48 -2.77 -14.91 3.07
CA HIS A 48 -2.76 -16.25 3.67
C HIS A 48 -2.85 -16.14 5.19
N LYS A 49 -3.69 -16.96 5.79
CA LYS A 49 -3.76 -17.06 7.26
C LYS A 49 -2.46 -17.65 7.79
N ALA A 50 -1.63 -16.81 8.40
CA ALA A 50 -0.29 -17.16 8.87
C ALA A 50 0.15 -16.18 9.97
N PRO A 51 1.19 -16.52 10.77
CA PRO A 51 1.73 -15.59 11.75
C PRO A 51 2.24 -14.30 11.10
N ARG A 52 2.17 -13.19 11.85
CA ARG A 52 2.63 -11.88 11.39
C ARG A 52 4.11 -11.89 11.05
N SER A 53 4.48 -11.15 10.00
CA SER A 53 5.88 -10.95 9.62
C SER A 53 6.54 -9.88 10.50
N ALA A 54 7.86 -10.00 10.68
CA ALA A 54 8.65 -8.94 11.29
C ALA A 54 8.81 -7.77 10.32
N ILE A 55 8.84 -6.55 10.86
CA ILE A 55 9.05 -5.33 10.10
C ILE A 55 10.27 -4.61 10.64
N HIS A 56 11.16 -4.19 9.74
CA HIS A 56 12.32 -3.35 10.02
C HIS A 56 12.04 -1.93 9.55
N ARG A 57 12.86 -0.97 9.93
CA ARG A 57 12.73 0.42 9.48
C ARG A 57 14.00 0.90 8.82
N ASN A 58 13.83 1.76 7.82
CA ASN A 58 14.92 2.30 7.03
C ASN A 58 14.69 3.80 6.78
N PRO A 59 15.72 4.66 6.86
CA PRO A 59 15.53 6.08 6.62
C PRO A 59 15.40 6.40 5.12
N VAL A 60 14.40 7.20 4.76
CA VAL A 60 14.20 7.73 3.40
C VAL A 60 13.75 9.18 3.51
N ASP A 61 14.58 10.12 3.06
CA ASP A 61 14.32 11.56 3.10
C ASP A 61 13.75 12.03 4.46
N GLY A 62 14.39 11.59 5.55
CA GLY A 62 14.00 11.95 6.92
C GLY A 62 12.90 11.09 7.52
N ASP A 63 12.20 10.28 6.73
CA ASP A 63 11.16 9.38 7.22
C ASP A 63 11.75 8.07 7.73
N SER A 64 11.13 7.49 8.75
CA SER A 64 11.44 6.13 9.22
C SER A 64 10.46 5.16 8.55
N VAL A 65 10.89 4.56 7.45
CA VAL A 65 10.04 3.78 6.55
C VAL A 65 10.00 2.33 6.97
N PRO A 66 8.81 1.73 7.18
CA PRO A 66 8.72 0.29 7.47
C PRO A 66 9.12 -0.55 6.26
N VAL A 67 9.83 -1.65 6.49
CA VAL A 67 10.27 -2.59 5.46
C VAL A 67 10.04 -4.02 6.00
N PRO A 68 9.38 -4.95 5.26
CA PRO A 68 8.83 -4.73 3.92
C PRO A 68 7.60 -3.83 3.91
N HIS A 69 7.32 -3.27 2.76
CA HIS A 69 6.05 -2.62 2.47
C HIS A 69 5.71 -2.82 0.98
N PHE A 70 4.45 -2.63 0.64
CA PHE A 70 3.99 -2.71 -0.74
C PHE A 70 2.85 -1.73 -0.95
N GLY A 71 2.52 -1.48 -2.20
CA GLY A 71 1.42 -0.60 -2.55
C GLY A 71 1.46 -0.24 -4.02
N LEU A 72 1.09 0.99 -4.33
CA LEU A 72 0.95 1.45 -5.70
C LEU A 72 1.62 2.78 -5.90
N VAL A 73 2.13 2.98 -7.11
CA VAL A 73 2.45 4.30 -7.64
C VAL A 73 1.25 4.71 -8.49
N MET A 74 0.55 5.77 -8.07
CA MET A 74 -0.73 6.21 -8.63
C MET A 74 -0.55 7.55 -9.33
N ASP A 75 -1.54 7.96 -10.13
CA ASP A 75 -1.61 9.37 -10.49
C ASP A 75 -1.96 10.20 -9.25
N TRP A 76 -1.65 11.51 -9.31
CA TRP A 76 -1.79 12.38 -8.14
C TRP A 76 -3.24 12.46 -7.64
N ALA A 77 -4.20 12.59 -8.57
CA ALA A 77 -5.62 12.69 -8.21
C ALA A 77 -6.13 11.40 -7.57
N GLY A 78 -5.73 10.25 -8.10
CA GLY A 78 -6.08 8.94 -7.52
C GLY A 78 -5.48 8.74 -6.14
N TRP A 79 -4.25 9.17 -5.93
CA TRP A 79 -3.57 9.11 -4.64
C TRP A 79 -4.28 9.98 -3.59
N GLU A 80 -4.64 11.21 -3.95
CA GLU A 80 -5.42 12.08 -3.06
C GLU A 80 -6.79 11.48 -2.72
N ALA A 81 -7.48 10.92 -3.72
CA ALA A 81 -8.80 10.30 -3.51
C ALA A 81 -8.72 9.09 -2.60
N LEU A 82 -7.69 8.25 -2.75
CA LEU A 82 -7.49 7.09 -1.88
C LEU A 82 -7.19 7.52 -0.44
N GLY A 83 -6.34 8.53 -0.25
CA GLY A 83 -6.05 9.08 1.07
C GLY A 83 -7.31 9.59 1.77
N ALA A 84 -8.16 10.29 1.04
CA ALA A 84 -9.45 10.77 1.57
C ALA A 84 -10.38 9.61 1.95
N ARG A 85 -10.43 8.57 1.13
CA ARG A 85 -11.24 7.37 1.39
C ARG A 85 -10.80 6.65 2.66
N ILE A 86 -9.50 6.51 2.86
CA ILE A 86 -8.92 5.88 4.06
C ILE A 86 -9.28 6.70 5.30
N ARG A 87 -9.14 8.03 5.21
CA ARG A 87 -9.48 8.94 6.30
C ARG A 87 -10.96 8.86 6.66
N GLN A 88 -11.84 8.82 5.66
CA GLN A 88 -13.29 8.70 5.85
C GLN A 88 -13.67 7.36 6.49
N ALA A 89 -12.90 6.30 6.25
CA ALA A 89 -13.10 4.99 6.87
C ALA A 89 -12.67 4.98 8.35
N GLY A 90 -12.09 6.06 8.87
CA GLY A 90 -11.66 6.17 10.26
C GLY A 90 -10.33 5.48 10.55
N LEU A 91 -9.56 5.11 9.53
CA LEU A 91 -8.26 4.47 9.73
C LEU A 91 -7.17 5.52 9.96
N ALA A 92 -6.24 5.19 10.85
CA ALA A 92 -5.08 6.03 11.11
C ALA A 92 -3.99 5.76 10.07
N PHE A 93 -3.29 6.82 9.65
CA PHE A 93 -2.06 6.67 8.87
C PHE A 93 -0.89 6.40 9.81
N GLU A 94 -0.02 5.47 9.41
CA GLU A 94 1.30 5.34 10.04
C GLU A 94 2.16 6.56 9.70
N MET A 95 1.99 7.07 8.48
CA MET A 95 2.66 8.24 7.99
C MET A 95 1.68 9.03 7.16
N GLU A 96 1.32 10.24 7.65
CA GLU A 96 0.33 11.10 7.01
C GLU A 96 0.75 11.48 5.59
N PRO A 97 -0.21 11.74 4.67
CA PRO A 97 0.11 12.21 3.34
C PRO A 97 1.03 13.44 3.37
N HIS A 98 2.17 13.34 2.71
CA HIS A 98 3.14 14.42 2.61
C HIS A 98 4.01 14.27 1.35
N VAL A 99 4.83 15.28 1.09
CA VAL A 99 5.72 15.32 -0.08
C VAL A 99 7.15 14.96 0.33
N ARG A 100 7.78 14.10 -0.46
CA ARG A 100 9.17 13.67 -0.29
C ARG A 100 9.99 14.12 -1.49
N PHE A 101 11.27 14.40 -1.29
CA PHE A 101 12.20 14.89 -2.33
C PHE A 101 11.71 16.15 -3.02
N ALA A 102 11.15 17.09 -2.26
CA ALA A 102 10.58 18.34 -2.78
C ALA A 102 11.60 19.12 -3.61
N GLY A 103 11.18 19.58 -4.80
CA GLY A 103 12.01 20.34 -5.72
C GLY A 103 13.03 19.53 -6.52
N LYS A 104 13.05 18.21 -6.36
CA LYS A 104 13.96 17.30 -7.05
C LYS A 104 13.20 16.46 -8.09
N PRO A 105 13.91 15.80 -9.04
CA PRO A 105 13.25 14.94 -10.03
C PRO A 105 12.39 13.86 -9.40
N GLY A 106 12.76 13.34 -8.24
CA GLY A 106 12.02 12.30 -7.52
C GLY A 106 10.89 12.82 -6.64
N GLU A 107 10.50 14.10 -6.74
CA GLU A 107 9.42 14.65 -5.92
C GLU A 107 8.17 13.80 -6.04
N GLN A 108 7.62 13.38 -4.89
CA GLN A 108 6.48 12.48 -4.81
C GLN A 108 5.67 12.75 -3.56
N GLY A 109 4.35 12.53 -3.66
CA GLY A 109 3.48 12.41 -2.50
C GLY A 109 3.49 10.98 -2.01
N THR A 110 3.38 10.77 -0.72
CA THR A 110 3.34 9.45 -0.11
C THR A 110 2.48 9.44 1.14
N PHE A 111 1.93 8.28 1.47
CA PHE A 111 1.43 7.97 2.79
C PHE A 111 1.60 6.47 3.07
N PHE A 112 1.65 6.12 4.35
CA PHE A 112 1.74 4.74 4.80
C PHE A 112 0.61 4.43 5.76
N LEU A 113 0.14 3.19 5.73
CA LEU A 113 -0.75 2.65 6.75
C LEU A 113 -0.44 1.17 6.93
N PHE A 114 -0.88 0.63 8.06
CA PHE A 114 -0.82 -0.82 8.30
C PHE A 114 -2.18 -1.45 8.02
N ASP A 115 -2.16 -2.67 7.48
CA ASP A 115 -3.37 -3.49 7.47
C ASP A 115 -3.63 -4.04 8.90
N PRO A 116 -4.78 -4.69 9.15
CA PRO A 116 -5.07 -5.21 10.49
C PRO A 116 -4.07 -6.24 11.02
N ALA A 117 -3.32 -6.90 10.13
CA ALA A 117 -2.29 -7.87 10.51
C ALA A 117 -0.91 -7.24 10.71
N GLY A 118 -0.78 -5.93 10.51
CA GLY A 118 0.49 -5.22 10.65
C GLY A 118 1.35 -5.21 9.40
N ASN A 119 0.84 -5.63 8.24
CA ASN A 119 1.55 -5.45 6.98
C ASN A 119 1.54 -3.97 6.60
N ALA A 120 2.70 -3.44 6.19
CA ALA A 120 2.82 -2.04 5.82
C ALA A 120 2.50 -1.82 4.35
N LEU A 121 1.70 -0.80 4.05
CA LEU A 121 1.40 -0.37 2.69
C LEU A 121 1.87 1.06 2.49
N GLU A 122 2.40 1.32 1.30
CA GLU A 122 2.70 2.67 0.84
C GLU A 122 1.91 2.95 -0.44
N PHE A 123 1.25 4.10 -0.49
CA PHE A 123 0.65 4.61 -1.71
C PHE A 123 1.30 5.94 -2.03
N LYS A 124 1.79 6.08 -3.26
CA LYS A 124 2.50 7.28 -3.66
C LYS A 124 2.15 7.72 -5.07
N ALA A 125 2.43 8.97 -5.37
CA ALA A 125 2.28 9.54 -6.68
C ALA A 125 3.49 10.41 -7.01
N MET A 126 4.04 10.26 -8.21
CA MET A 126 5.13 11.11 -8.67
C MET A 126 4.58 12.46 -9.09
N ARG A 127 5.26 13.56 -8.72
CA ARG A 127 4.93 14.87 -9.25
C ARG A 127 5.04 14.88 -10.78
N ASN A 128 6.09 14.27 -11.32
CA ASN A 128 6.25 13.99 -12.73
C ASN A 128 6.36 12.48 -12.93
N PRO A 129 5.32 11.80 -13.45
CA PRO A 129 5.33 10.34 -13.64
C PRO A 129 6.52 9.82 -14.43
N GLY A 130 7.06 10.62 -15.36
CA GLY A 130 8.24 10.25 -16.14
C GLY A 130 9.51 10.09 -15.31
N ASN A 131 9.52 10.58 -14.07
CA ASN A 131 10.69 10.54 -13.19
C ASN A 131 10.71 9.33 -12.24
N LEU A 132 9.75 8.42 -12.33
CA LEU A 132 9.68 7.28 -11.39
C LEU A 132 10.99 6.50 -11.34
N PHE A 133 11.63 6.30 -12.49
CA PHE A 133 12.89 5.56 -12.60
C PHE A 133 14.09 6.48 -12.91
N ALA A 134 13.96 7.78 -12.67
CA ALA A 134 15.06 8.70 -12.80
C ALA A 134 16.17 8.34 -11.79
N LYS A 135 17.43 8.49 -12.21
CA LYS A 135 18.58 8.11 -11.37
C LYS A 135 18.89 9.14 -10.28
N GLN A 136 18.44 10.38 -10.45
CA GLN A 136 18.52 11.41 -9.42
C GLN A 136 17.31 11.38 -8.52
N ALA A 137 17.53 11.62 -7.26
CA ALA A 137 16.46 11.68 -6.27
C ALA A 137 15.51 12.88 -6.52
#